data_4068c5be913f7352305976a4ba1c0e47
#
_entry.id   4068c5be913f7352305976a4ba1c0e47
#
_cell.length_a   1.000
_cell.length_b   1.000
_cell.length_c   1.000
_cell.angle_alpha   90.00
_cell.angle_beta   90.00
_cell.angle_gamma   90.00
#
_symmetry.space_group_name_H-M   'P 1'
#
loop_
_entity.id
_entity.type
_entity.pdbx_description
1 polymer ?
#
loop_
_entity_poly.entity_id
_entity_poly.type
_entity_poly.pdbx_seq_one_letter_code
_entity_poly.pdbx_strand_id
1 'polypeptide(L)'
;MNNMNIRASKQNNENQLRLTSEFLTASVEGKFQYHTLPASILNIMRKYVPSLILPPKKPIETHNNFQFDIHIYNTDILSTIFDIPLTVYTHSTLKGYFNDPLQRLRVEGYFPRLQYKNNFIESGMILCENPSDHIRARVRLTNLKKKGAVNLSLDAQAKDDNISTTLNWGNSAAVTYSGQLAAVAKFLRTEGEKPLLKAMVEVKPTDIILNDTLWQIHPSQVVVDSGKVDVNNFYFSHQDRYVRINGRLSDNPQDSVKVDLKDINMGYVFDIASISDDVNFEGDATGTAYASGVFKKPVMNTRLFIKNFSLNQGRLGDLNIYGEWDNENRGIRLDASIKDISTTPSRVTGIIHPLKPESGLDLNIEANELNLKFLEHYMKSIANDIKGRATGKVHFYGKFKGLNLDGAVMTDASMNFDILNTHFAIKDTILLAPTGLTFNNIHISDMEGHSGRMNGYLHFQHFKNLNYRFEIQANNMLVMNTKESTDMPFYGTVYGTGNALLTGNAIQGLDVNVAMTTNRNSIFTYINGSVASATSNQFIKFVDKTPRRTIQDSIQIISYYEQL
;
A
#
# COMPACT_ATOMS: atom_id res chain seq x y z
N MET A 1 -8.46 -30.52 -18.87
CA MET A 1 -9.53 -30.81 -17.89
C MET A 1 -9.82 -32.29 -17.97
N ASN A 2 -9.20 -33.07 -17.13
CA ASN A 2 -9.44 -34.53 -17.09
C ASN A 2 -10.50 -34.78 -16.01
N ASN A 3 -11.62 -35.34 -16.45
CA ASN A 3 -12.68 -35.96 -15.65
C ASN A 3 -13.31 -35.13 -14.51
N MET A 4 -14.31 -34.35 -14.83
CA MET A 4 -15.30 -33.87 -13.88
C MET A 4 -16.47 -34.88 -13.86
N ASN A 5 -16.76 -35.45 -12.68
CA ASN A 5 -17.86 -36.39 -12.48
C ASN A 5 -18.87 -35.77 -11.49
N ILE A 6 -20.11 -35.64 -11.95
CA ILE A 6 -21.23 -35.18 -11.13
C ILE A 6 -22.23 -36.32 -11.04
N ARG A 7 -22.54 -36.75 -9.82
CA ARG A 7 -23.56 -37.75 -9.54
C ARG A 7 -24.66 -37.15 -8.66
N ALA A 8 -25.85 -37.12 -9.13
CA ALA A 8 -27.02 -36.78 -8.36
C ALA A 8 -27.89 -38.02 -8.20
N SER A 9 -28.26 -38.36 -7.00
CA SER A 9 -29.16 -39.46 -6.66
C SER A 9 -30.18 -39.03 -5.60
N LYS A 10 -31.30 -39.73 -5.57
CA LYS A 10 -32.31 -39.55 -4.53
C LYS A 10 -32.59 -40.90 -3.89
N GLN A 11 -32.36 -41.01 -2.59
CA GLN A 11 -32.59 -42.20 -1.82
C GLN A 11 -33.38 -41.85 -0.54
N ASN A 12 -34.43 -42.61 -0.18
CA ASN A 12 -35.26 -42.37 1.00
C ASN A 12 -35.76 -40.91 1.13
N ASN A 13 -36.11 -40.27 0.02
CA ASN A 13 -36.53 -38.87 -0.06
C ASN A 13 -35.47 -37.83 0.30
N GLU A 14 -34.21 -38.23 0.34
CA GLU A 14 -33.03 -37.34 0.49
C GLU A 14 -32.26 -37.27 -0.82
N ASN A 15 -31.76 -36.07 -1.11
CA ASN A 15 -30.94 -35.83 -2.28
C ASN A 15 -29.48 -36.04 -1.89
N GLN A 16 -28.72 -36.71 -2.73
CA GLN A 16 -27.25 -36.80 -2.62
C GLN A 16 -26.67 -36.23 -3.90
N LEU A 17 -25.80 -35.22 -3.72
CA LEU A 17 -25.02 -34.65 -4.82
C LEU A 17 -23.55 -34.89 -4.52
N ARG A 18 -22.84 -35.58 -5.39
CA ARG A 18 -21.39 -35.74 -5.36
C ARG A 18 -20.75 -35.15 -6.60
N LEU A 19 -19.78 -34.31 -6.39
CA LEU A 19 -18.93 -33.77 -7.43
C LEU A 19 -17.50 -34.20 -7.15
N THR A 20 -16.82 -34.73 -8.16
CA THR A 20 -15.40 -35.12 -8.08
C THR A 20 -14.69 -34.60 -9.30
N SER A 21 -13.62 -33.83 -9.09
CA SER A 21 -12.77 -33.28 -10.13
C SER A 21 -11.32 -33.14 -9.61
N GLU A 22 -10.40 -32.75 -10.46
CA GLU A 22 -9.00 -32.47 -10.08
C GLU A 22 -8.85 -31.27 -9.14
N PHE A 23 -9.78 -30.32 -9.20
CA PHE A 23 -9.72 -29.08 -8.45
C PHE A 23 -10.59 -29.06 -7.19
N LEU A 24 -11.64 -29.88 -7.12
CA LEU A 24 -12.47 -30.00 -5.93
C LEU A 24 -13.22 -31.32 -5.85
N THR A 25 -13.51 -31.76 -4.63
CA THR A 25 -14.54 -32.75 -4.33
C THR A 25 -15.59 -32.12 -3.43
N ALA A 26 -16.85 -32.40 -3.69
CA ALA A 26 -17.95 -31.90 -2.89
C ALA A 26 -19.02 -32.99 -2.68
N SER A 27 -19.52 -33.10 -1.46
CA SER A 27 -20.72 -33.86 -1.15
C SER A 27 -21.76 -32.98 -0.49
N VAL A 28 -23.01 -33.11 -0.90
CA VAL A 28 -24.16 -32.46 -0.27
C VAL A 28 -25.23 -33.53 -0.09
N GLU A 29 -25.68 -33.72 1.12
CA GLU A 29 -26.62 -34.78 1.48
C GLU A 29 -27.77 -34.22 2.32
N GLY A 30 -29.01 -34.59 2.00
CA GLY A 30 -30.22 -34.19 2.70
C GLY A 30 -31.34 -33.70 1.82
N LYS A 31 -32.28 -32.99 2.41
CA LYS A 31 -33.44 -32.42 1.69
C LYS A 31 -33.13 -30.97 1.35
N PHE A 32 -32.96 -30.66 0.05
CA PHE A 32 -32.69 -29.29 -0.38
C PHE A 32 -33.24 -29.01 -1.78
N GLN A 33 -33.54 -27.74 -1.99
CA GLN A 33 -33.97 -27.19 -3.28
C GLN A 33 -33.13 -25.96 -3.59
N TYR A 34 -32.36 -25.97 -4.66
CA TYR A 34 -31.38 -24.91 -4.99
C TYR A 34 -32.02 -23.54 -5.06
N HIS A 35 -33.23 -23.41 -5.64
CA HIS A 35 -33.90 -22.12 -5.80
C HIS A 35 -34.39 -21.50 -4.50
N THR A 36 -34.60 -22.30 -3.44
CA THR A 36 -35.05 -21.82 -2.12
C THR A 36 -33.90 -21.56 -1.13
N LEU A 37 -32.67 -22.02 -1.42
CA LEU A 37 -31.51 -21.83 -0.53
C LEU A 37 -31.25 -20.36 -0.14
N PRO A 38 -31.23 -19.39 -1.07
CA PRO A 38 -31.04 -17.98 -0.70
C PRO A 38 -32.14 -17.48 0.26
N ALA A 39 -33.37 -17.87 0.03
CA ALA A 39 -34.49 -17.50 0.89
C ALA A 39 -34.35 -18.11 2.30
N SER A 40 -33.97 -19.37 2.39
CA SER A 40 -33.71 -20.05 3.65
C SER A 40 -32.62 -19.35 4.49
N ILE A 41 -31.50 -19.00 3.87
CA ILE A 41 -30.41 -18.27 4.56
C ILE A 41 -30.92 -16.93 5.08
N LEU A 42 -31.60 -16.15 4.24
CA LEU A 42 -32.17 -14.87 4.63
C LEU A 42 -33.23 -15.01 5.74
N ASN A 43 -34.01 -16.10 5.76
CA ASN A 43 -34.99 -16.38 6.81
C ASN A 43 -34.30 -16.59 8.17
N ILE A 44 -33.21 -17.35 8.21
CA ILE A 44 -32.44 -17.52 9.45
C ILE A 44 -31.82 -16.21 9.90
N MET A 45 -31.20 -15.45 8.99
CA MET A 45 -30.56 -14.18 9.33
C MET A 45 -31.57 -13.14 9.83
N ARG A 46 -32.77 -13.11 9.23
CA ARG A 46 -33.85 -12.18 9.63
C ARG A 46 -34.25 -12.33 11.08
N LYS A 47 -34.16 -13.53 11.64
CA LYS A 47 -34.42 -13.76 13.05
C LYS A 47 -33.58 -12.89 13.99
N TYR A 48 -32.34 -12.57 13.56
CA TYR A 48 -31.37 -11.83 14.38
C TYR A 48 -31.29 -10.34 14.02
N VAL A 49 -31.58 -10.00 12.75
CA VAL A 49 -31.55 -8.62 12.25
C VAL A 49 -32.77 -8.32 11.36
N PRO A 50 -34.00 -8.39 11.94
CA PRO A 50 -35.24 -8.20 11.17
C PRO A 50 -35.35 -6.83 10.51
N SER A 51 -34.82 -5.78 11.13
CA SER A 51 -34.81 -4.44 10.56
C SER A 51 -33.88 -4.30 9.34
N LEU A 52 -32.81 -5.08 9.31
CA LEU A 52 -31.87 -5.06 8.17
C LEU A 52 -32.38 -5.90 6.98
N ILE A 53 -32.97 -7.06 7.27
CA ILE A 53 -33.42 -8.04 6.25
C ILE A 53 -34.94 -8.11 6.24
N LEU A 54 -35.56 -7.39 5.31
CA LEU A 54 -37.03 -7.38 5.17
C LEU A 54 -37.59 -8.75 4.73
N PRO A 55 -38.82 -9.07 5.14
CA PRO A 55 -39.53 -10.21 4.60
C PRO A 55 -39.78 -10.00 3.08
N PRO A 56 -39.72 -11.06 2.29
CA PRO A 56 -40.09 -10.97 0.88
C PRO A 56 -41.58 -10.64 0.72
N LYS A 57 -41.95 -9.95 -0.35
CA LYS A 57 -43.35 -9.58 -0.65
C LYS A 57 -44.29 -10.81 -0.73
N LYS A 58 -43.74 -11.94 -1.19
CA LYS A 58 -44.43 -13.23 -1.19
C LYS A 58 -43.62 -14.20 -0.34
N PRO A 59 -44.16 -14.75 0.77
CA PRO A 59 -43.49 -15.75 1.57
C PRO A 59 -43.07 -16.93 0.71
N ILE A 60 -41.81 -17.32 0.83
CA ILE A 60 -41.30 -18.53 0.20
C ILE A 60 -41.18 -19.57 1.30
N GLU A 61 -42.01 -20.63 1.21
CA GLU A 61 -41.84 -21.76 2.13
C GLU A 61 -40.56 -22.49 1.80
N THR A 62 -39.77 -22.71 2.82
CA THR A 62 -38.45 -23.33 2.70
C THR A 62 -38.33 -24.47 3.71
N HIS A 63 -37.81 -25.60 3.26
CA HIS A 63 -37.66 -26.83 4.08
C HIS A 63 -36.30 -27.48 3.85
N ASN A 64 -35.26 -26.66 3.65
CA ASN A 64 -33.92 -27.15 3.40
C ASN A 64 -33.30 -27.69 4.69
N ASN A 65 -32.85 -28.94 4.65
CA ASN A 65 -32.13 -29.61 5.74
C ASN A 65 -31.07 -30.52 5.11
N PHE A 66 -29.83 -30.08 5.11
CA PHE A 66 -28.72 -30.77 4.48
C PHE A 66 -27.40 -30.52 5.19
N GLN A 67 -26.45 -31.38 4.95
CA GLN A 67 -25.05 -31.22 5.30
C GLN A 67 -24.20 -31.18 4.04
N PHE A 68 -23.06 -30.53 4.13
CA PHE A 68 -22.12 -30.45 3.01
C PHE A 68 -20.68 -30.58 3.50
N ASP A 69 -19.85 -31.18 2.64
CA ASP A 69 -18.42 -31.30 2.84
C ASP A 69 -17.73 -31.07 1.49
N ILE A 70 -16.90 -30.04 1.41
CA ILE A 70 -16.24 -29.58 0.21
C ILE A 70 -14.75 -29.50 0.48
N HIS A 71 -13.99 -30.21 -0.34
CA HIS A 71 -12.53 -30.18 -0.36
C HIS A 71 -12.05 -29.54 -1.65
N ILE A 72 -11.33 -28.44 -1.53
CA ILE A 72 -10.81 -27.65 -2.66
C ILE A 72 -9.30 -27.88 -2.71
N TYR A 73 -8.77 -28.32 -3.85
CA TYR A 73 -7.34 -28.65 -3.99
C TYR A 73 -6.54 -27.52 -4.64
N ASN A 74 -6.96 -27.10 -5.84
CA ASN A 74 -6.36 -25.97 -6.55
C ASN A 74 -7.39 -25.39 -7.54
N THR A 75 -7.58 -24.08 -7.49
CA THR A 75 -8.53 -23.39 -8.39
C THR A 75 -7.87 -22.45 -9.40
N ASP A 76 -6.56 -22.54 -9.61
CA ASP A 76 -5.81 -21.63 -10.48
C ASP A 76 -6.38 -21.60 -11.91
N ILE A 77 -6.64 -22.77 -12.49
CA ILE A 77 -7.25 -22.90 -13.83
C ILE A 77 -8.67 -22.29 -13.85
N LEU A 78 -9.47 -22.54 -12.81
CA LEU A 78 -10.84 -22.01 -12.75
C LEU A 78 -10.84 -20.49 -12.58
N SER A 79 -9.95 -19.96 -11.75
CA SER A 79 -9.78 -18.53 -11.53
C SER A 79 -9.41 -17.81 -12.83
N THR A 80 -8.55 -18.44 -13.64
CA THR A 80 -8.14 -17.90 -14.94
C THR A 80 -9.26 -17.96 -15.99
N ILE A 81 -9.98 -19.09 -16.07
CA ILE A 81 -11.04 -19.28 -17.07
C ILE A 81 -12.26 -18.37 -16.80
N PHE A 82 -12.63 -18.23 -15.54
CA PHE A 82 -13.83 -17.47 -15.14
C PHE A 82 -13.53 -16.04 -14.70
N ASP A 83 -12.27 -15.58 -14.81
CA ASP A 83 -11.82 -14.26 -14.35
C ASP A 83 -12.22 -13.96 -12.89
N ILE A 84 -12.08 -14.99 -12.02
CA ILE A 84 -12.40 -14.88 -10.60
C ILE A 84 -11.13 -14.44 -9.88
N PRO A 85 -11.11 -13.30 -9.16
CA PRO A 85 -9.92 -12.79 -8.50
C PRO A 85 -9.58 -13.54 -7.18
N LEU A 86 -9.90 -14.83 -7.12
CA LEU A 86 -9.69 -15.71 -5.96
C LEU A 86 -9.12 -17.05 -6.41
N THR A 87 -7.93 -17.37 -5.94
CA THR A 87 -7.25 -18.65 -6.22
C THR A 87 -6.95 -19.37 -4.91
N VAL A 88 -7.32 -20.63 -4.82
CA VAL A 88 -6.96 -21.55 -3.73
C VAL A 88 -5.82 -22.43 -4.23
N TYR A 89 -4.71 -22.49 -3.49
CA TYR A 89 -3.50 -23.21 -3.92
C TYR A 89 -3.28 -24.54 -3.23
N THR A 90 -3.94 -24.76 -2.09
CA THR A 90 -3.71 -25.93 -1.26
C THR A 90 -5.01 -26.55 -0.81
N HIS A 91 -4.95 -27.81 -0.36
CA HIS A 91 -6.12 -28.49 0.17
C HIS A 91 -6.83 -27.67 1.24
N SER A 92 -7.98 -27.16 0.87
CA SER A 92 -8.85 -26.35 1.72
C SER A 92 -10.16 -27.09 1.96
N THR A 93 -10.78 -26.86 3.08
CA THR A 93 -12.04 -27.52 3.46
C THR A 93 -13.12 -26.52 3.78
N LEU A 94 -14.33 -26.80 3.37
CA LEU A 94 -15.53 -26.06 3.74
C LEU A 94 -16.64 -27.08 4.05
N LYS A 95 -17.02 -27.17 5.31
CA LYS A 95 -18.04 -28.13 5.78
C LYS A 95 -19.09 -27.45 6.61
N GLY A 96 -20.22 -28.10 6.73
CA GLY A 96 -21.27 -27.56 7.59
C GLY A 96 -22.61 -28.25 7.41
N TYR A 97 -23.57 -27.70 8.09
CA TYR A 97 -24.96 -28.09 7.97
C TYR A 97 -25.88 -26.87 7.94
N PHE A 98 -27.03 -27.09 7.36
CA PHE A 98 -28.11 -26.13 7.26
C PHE A 98 -29.42 -26.85 7.59
N ASN A 99 -30.15 -26.39 8.61
CA ASN A 99 -31.41 -26.97 9.01
C ASN A 99 -32.47 -25.86 9.17
N ASP A 100 -33.25 -25.65 8.14
CA ASP A 100 -34.27 -24.62 8.08
C ASP A 100 -35.43 -24.86 9.10
N PRO A 101 -35.99 -26.08 9.21
CA PRO A 101 -37.00 -26.35 10.21
C PRO A 101 -36.59 -26.04 11.65
N LEU A 102 -35.33 -26.28 12.01
CA LEU A 102 -34.79 -25.98 13.33
C LEU A 102 -34.15 -24.59 13.42
N GLN A 103 -34.13 -23.85 12.31
CA GLN A 103 -33.46 -22.53 12.21
C GLN A 103 -32.00 -22.59 12.66
N ARG A 104 -31.26 -23.61 12.20
CA ARG A 104 -29.88 -23.87 12.60
C ARG A 104 -28.97 -23.89 11.37
N LEU A 105 -27.81 -23.28 11.51
CA LEU A 105 -26.73 -23.36 10.53
C LEU A 105 -25.38 -23.43 11.21
N ARG A 106 -24.44 -24.10 10.55
CA ARG A 106 -23.01 -24.03 10.84
C ARG A 106 -22.24 -24.17 9.54
N VAL A 107 -21.32 -23.27 9.33
CA VAL A 107 -20.37 -23.29 8.22
C VAL A 107 -18.98 -23.10 8.79
N GLU A 108 -18.09 -24.03 8.52
CA GLU A 108 -16.72 -24.02 8.97
C GLU A 108 -15.80 -24.19 7.77
N GLY A 109 -14.85 -23.28 7.60
CA GLY A 109 -13.89 -23.30 6.50
C GLY A 109 -12.47 -23.16 6.98
N TYR A 110 -11.56 -23.91 6.37
CA TYR A 110 -10.13 -23.80 6.57
C TYR A 110 -9.42 -23.70 5.23
N PHE A 111 -8.61 -22.66 5.06
CA PHE A 111 -7.92 -22.30 3.83
C PHE A 111 -6.45 -22.07 4.17
N PRO A 112 -5.57 -23.08 4.06
CA PRO A 112 -4.16 -22.94 4.40
C PRO A 112 -3.46 -21.87 3.57
N ARG A 113 -3.83 -21.77 2.28
CA ARG A 113 -3.27 -20.74 1.40
C ARG A 113 -4.23 -20.40 0.27
N LEU A 114 -4.56 -19.12 0.17
CA LEU A 114 -5.33 -18.57 -0.95
C LEU A 114 -4.77 -17.21 -1.39
N GLN A 115 -5.05 -16.83 -2.60
CA GLN A 115 -4.75 -15.51 -3.13
C GLN A 115 -6.05 -14.80 -3.51
N TYR A 116 -6.22 -13.59 -3.02
CA TYR A 116 -7.28 -12.68 -3.47
C TYR A 116 -6.65 -11.44 -4.11
N LYS A 117 -6.82 -11.29 -5.42
CA LYS A 117 -6.10 -10.29 -6.22
C LYS A 117 -4.58 -10.45 -6.01
N ASN A 118 -3.91 -9.43 -5.46
CA ASN A 118 -2.46 -9.42 -5.20
C ASN A 118 -2.10 -9.77 -3.75
N ASN A 119 -3.07 -10.19 -2.92
CA ASN A 119 -2.83 -10.49 -1.51
C ASN A 119 -2.82 -12.00 -1.28
N PHE A 120 -1.73 -12.51 -0.73
CA PHE A 120 -1.64 -13.88 -0.24
C PHE A 120 -2.14 -13.96 1.20
N ILE A 121 -3.09 -14.86 1.42
CA ILE A 121 -3.67 -15.14 2.73
C ILE A 121 -3.26 -16.56 3.11
N GLU A 122 -2.71 -16.70 4.29
CA GLU A 122 -2.34 -17.98 4.89
C GLU A 122 -3.18 -18.24 6.14
N SER A 123 -3.35 -19.52 6.47
CA SER A 123 -4.07 -19.94 7.69
C SER A 123 -5.46 -19.34 7.83
N GLY A 124 -6.16 -19.14 6.71
CA GLY A 124 -7.53 -18.62 6.70
C GLY A 124 -8.50 -19.59 7.37
N MET A 125 -9.27 -19.12 8.35
CA MET A 125 -10.33 -19.86 9.04
C MET A 125 -11.61 -19.04 9.06
N ILE A 126 -12.74 -19.68 8.80
CA ILE A 126 -14.08 -19.07 8.85
C ILE A 126 -14.97 -20.00 9.66
N LEU A 127 -15.71 -19.44 10.61
CA LEU A 127 -16.78 -20.12 11.33
C LEU A 127 -18.01 -19.21 11.35
N CYS A 128 -19.15 -19.72 10.87
CA CYS A 128 -20.44 -19.06 11.01
C CYS A 128 -21.44 -20.05 11.60
N GLU A 129 -22.04 -19.71 12.72
CA GLU A 129 -22.97 -20.60 13.43
C GLU A 129 -24.00 -19.81 14.23
N ASN A 130 -25.09 -20.45 14.57
CA ASN A 130 -26.12 -19.91 15.47
C ASN A 130 -26.47 -20.90 16.61
N PRO A 131 -25.60 -21.04 17.61
CA PRO A 131 -25.72 -22.07 18.63
C PRO A 131 -26.96 -21.93 19.53
N SER A 132 -27.43 -20.68 19.76
CA SER A 132 -28.60 -20.44 20.64
C SER A 132 -29.48 -19.29 20.11
N ASP A 133 -29.44 -18.14 20.75
CA ASP A 133 -30.28 -16.96 20.52
C ASP A 133 -29.60 -15.88 19.66
N HIS A 134 -28.42 -16.15 19.18
CA HIS A 134 -27.62 -15.24 18.34
C HIS A 134 -26.99 -15.99 17.17
N ILE A 135 -26.63 -15.26 16.12
CA ILE A 135 -25.75 -15.75 15.07
C ILE A 135 -24.36 -15.16 15.27
N ARG A 136 -23.34 -15.97 15.08
CA ARG A 136 -21.94 -15.61 15.27
C ARG A 136 -21.13 -15.93 14.02
N ALA A 137 -20.27 -15.01 13.64
CA ALA A 137 -19.29 -15.20 12.58
C ALA A 137 -17.89 -14.90 13.10
N ARG A 138 -16.94 -15.78 12.86
CA ARG A 138 -15.51 -15.60 13.16
C ARG A 138 -14.70 -15.79 11.90
N VAL A 139 -13.78 -14.89 11.68
CA VAL A 139 -12.79 -15.00 10.60
C VAL A 139 -11.42 -14.77 11.21
N ARG A 140 -10.49 -15.67 10.91
CA ARG A 140 -9.07 -15.50 11.25
C ARG A 140 -8.26 -15.71 10.00
N LEU A 141 -7.26 -14.88 9.78
CA LEU A 141 -6.37 -15.02 8.63
C LEU A 141 -5.02 -14.35 8.89
N THR A 142 -4.01 -14.83 8.20
CA THR A 142 -2.69 -14.22 8.13
C THR A 142 -2.47 -13.73 6.70
N ASN A 143 -2.26 -12.42 6.53
CA ASN A 143 -1.97 -11.80 5.24
C ASN A 143 -0.46 -11.57 5.13
N LEU A 144 0.17 -12.18 4.14
CA LEU A 144 1.59 -11.99 3.87
C LEU A 144 1.81 -10.70 3.08
N LYS A 145 2.62 -9.82 3.63
CA LYS A 145 3.08 -8.57 2.99
C LYS A 145 4.60 -8.61 2.82
N LYS A 146 5.14 -7.79 1.92
CA LYS A 146 6.61 -7.65 1.74
C LYS A 146 7.36 -7.28 3.03
N LYS A 147 6.72 -6.52 3.93
CA LYS A 147 7.27 -6.03 5.20
C LYS A 147 6.93 -6.92 6.42
N GLY A 148 6.40 -8.13 6.22
CA GLY A 148 6.03 -9.06 7.29
C GLY A 148 4.57 -9.51 7.22
N ALA A 149 4.21 -10.50 8.04
CA ALA A 149 2.86 -11.03 8.12
C ALA A 149 1.96 -10.13 8.98
N VAL A 150 0.69 -9.99 8.59
CA VAL A 150 -0.35 -9.33 9.36
C VAL A 150 -1.42 -10.35 9.71
N ASN A 151 -1.61 -10.60 11.00
CA ASN A 151 -2.67 -11.43 11.52
C ASN A 151 -3.95 -10.60 11.70
N LEU A 152 -5.07 -11.12 11.24
CA LEU A 152 -6.39 -10.51 11.36
C LEU A 152 -7.36 -11.49 12.00
N SER A 153 -8.19 -11.00 12.93
CA SER A 153 -9.26 -11.76 13.58
C SER A 153 -10.50 -10.89 13.69
N LEU A 154 -11.59 -11.34 13.09
CA LEU A 154 -12.90 -10.71 13.15
C LEU A 154 -13.84 -11.63 13.92
N ASP A 155 -14.46 -11.12 14.98
CA ASP A 155 -15.58 -11.72 15.69
C ASP A 155 -16.81 -10.83 15.51
N ALA A 156 -17.89 -11.35 14.97
CA ALA A 156 -19.16 -10.65 14.82
C ALA A 156 -20.30 -11.49 15.39
N GLN A 157 -21.20 -10.84 16.11
CA GLN A 157 -22.38 -11.48 16.70
C GLN A 157 -23.60 -10.61 16.44
N ALA A 158 -24.69 -11.22 15.94
CA ALA A 158 -25.95 -10.53 15.70
C ALA A 158 -27.07 -11.12 16.56
N LYS A 159 -27.83 -10.22 17.21
CA LYS A 159 -29.00 -10.51 18.04
C LYS A 159 -29.88 -9.26 18.16
N ASP A 160 -31.21 -9.43 18.05
CA ASP A 160 -32.20 -8.39 18.32
C ASP A 160 -31.89 -7.04 17.63
N ASP A 161 -31.65 -7.08 16.31
CA ASP A 161 -31.25 -5.93 15.48
C ASP A 161 -29.94 -5.26 15.90
N ASN A 162 -29.12 -5.89 16.73
CA ASN A 162 -27.79 -5.41 17.07
C ASN A 162 -26.74 -6.34 16.46
N ILE A 163 -25.68 -5.74 15.89
CA ILE A 163 -24.49 -6.45 15.47
C ILE A 163 -23.31 -5.92 16.28
N SER A 164 -22.76 -6.75 17.14
CA SER A 164 -21.50 -6.46 17.85
C SER A 164 -20.33 -7.04 17.06
N THR A 165 -19.32 -6.24 16.82
CA THR A 165 -18.16 -6.63 16.03
C THR A 165 -16.88 -6.25 16.74
N THR A 166 -15.90 -7.17 16.76
CA THR A 166 -14.54 -6.92 17.24
C THR A 166 -13.57 -7.36 16.15
N LEU A 167 -12.77 -6.43 15.67
CA LEU A 167 -11.68 -6.65 14.73
C LEU A 167 -10.36 -6.48 15.47
N ASN A 168 -9.52 -7.52 15.47
CA ASN A 168 -8.15 -7.45 15.98
C ASN A 168 -7.17 -7.60 14.82
N TRP A 169 -6.07 -6.88 14.88
CA TRP A 169 -4.96 -7.03 13.94
C TRP A 169 -3.63 -6.87 14.65
N GLY A 170 -2.59 -7.48 14.07
CA GLY A 170 -1.22 -7.31 14.54
C GLY A 170 -0.24 -7.81 13.49
N ASN A 171 0.90 -7.15 13.39
CA ASN A 171 1.99 -7.58 12.54
C ASN A 171 3.14 -8.17 13.39
N SER A 172 4.01 -8.93 12.72
CA SER A 172 5.24 -9.49 13.30
C SER A 172 6.50 -8.84 12.75
N ALA A 173 6.40 -7.59 12.29
CA ALA A 173 7.52 -6.83 11.74
C ALA A 173 8.30 -6.09 12.84
N ALA A 174 9.46 -5.51 12.47
CA ALA A 174 10.28 -4.70 13.37
C ALA A 174 9.56 -3.45 13.89
N VAL A 175 8.61 -2.92 13.11
CA VAL A 175 7.72 -1.80 13.47
C VAL A 175 6.34 -2.35 13.74
N THR A 176 5.77 -2.02 14.88
CA THR A 176 4.51 -2.59 15.36
C THR A 176 3.29 -1.83 14.84
N TYR A 177 2.39 -2.57 14.22
CA TYR A 177 1.03 -2.15 13.88
C TYR A 177 0.05 -3.17 14.47
N SER A 178 -0.60 -2.81 15.55
CA SER A 178 -1.55 -3.71 16.18
C SER A 178 -2.71 -2.96 16.82
N GLY A 179 -3.82 -3.63 17.03
CA GLY A 179 -4.95 -3.02 17.69
C GLY A 179 -6.18 -3.89 17.70
N GLN A 180 -7.18 -3.36 18.38
CA GLN A 180 -8.52 -3.89 18.42
C GLN A 180 -9.50 -2.76 18.09
N LEU A 181 -10.49 -3.01 17.25
CA LEU A 181 -11.61 -2.11 17.00
C LEU A 181 -12.90 -2.83 17.36
N ALA A 182 -13.61 -2.32 18.36
CA ALA A 182 -14.90 -2.84 18.76
C ALA A 182 -16.01 -1.83 18.44
N ALA A 183 -17.10 -2.31 17.83
CA ALA A 183 -18.26 -1.50 17.50
C ALA A 183 -19.55 -2.29 17.69
N VAL A 184 -20.63 -1.56 17.97
CA VAL A 184 -21.99 -2.10 18.00
C VAL A 184 -22.85 -1.31 17.03
N ALA A 185 -23.44 -2.00 16.06
CA ALA A 185 -24.39 -1.44 15.13
C ALA A 185 -25.81 -1.86 15.52
N LYS A 186 -26.68 -0.90 15.75
CA LYS A 186 -28.11 -1.09 16.00
C LYS A 186 -28.92 -0.67 14.79
N PHE A 187 -29.80 -1.56 14.33
CA PHE A 187 -30.67 -1.33 13.18
C PHE A 187 -32.08 -1.06 13.64
N LEU A 188 -32.72 -0.08 13.05
CA LEU A 188 -34.08 0.33 13.32
C LEU A 188 -34.78 0.64 11.99
N ARG A 189 -36.10 0.51 11.95
CA ARG A 189 -36.89 1.01 10.83
C ARG A 189 -37.87 2.08 11.31
N THR A 190 -38.05 3.08 10.49
CA THR A 190 -39.08 4.09 10.72
C THR A 190 -40.46 3.47 10.52
N GLU A 191 -41.44 3.94 11.26
CA GLU A 191 -42.84 3.60 11.04
C GLU A 191 -43.38 4.39 9.82
N GLY A 192 -44.30 3.78 9.05
CA GLY A 192 -44.95 4.41 7.91
C GLY A 192 -45.07 3.49 6.68
N GLU A 193 -45.71 4.00 5.62
CA GLU A 193 -45.92 3.22 4.37
C GLU A 193 -44.64 2.80 3.65
N LYS A 194 -43.55 3.55 3.83
CA LYS A 194 -42.22 3.23 3.29
C LYS A 194 -41.19 3.26 4.42
N PRO A 195 -41.08 2.19 5.19
CA PRO A 195 -40.15 2.14 6.31
C PRO A 195 -38.70 2.25 5.82
N LEU A 196 -37.99 3.24 6.31
CA LEU A 196 -36.61 3.51 5.97
C LEU A 196 -35.69 2.89 7.03
N LEU A 197 -34.55 2.36 6.59
CA LEU A 197 -33.54 1.78 7.47
C LEU A 197 -32.72 2.90 8.13
N LYS A 198 -32.60 2.81 9.44
CA LYS A 198 -31.68 3.60 10.25
C LYS A 198 -30.68 2.68 10.91
N ALA A 199 -29.40 2.99 10.80
CA ALA A 199 -28.33 2.29 11.49
C ALA A 199 -27.58 3.25 12.41
N MET A 200 -27.39 2.84 13.68
CA MET A 200 -26.62 3.58 14.67
C MET A 200 -25.40 2.71 15.03
N VAL A 201 -24.21 3.21 14.72
CA VAL A 201 -22.95 2.52 15.01
C VAL A 201 -22.24 3.25 16.13
N GLU A 202 -22.03 2.56 17.23
CA GLU A 202 -21.22 3.02 18.36
C GLU A 202 -19.83 2.39 18.28
N VAL A 203 -18.81 3.21 18.17
CA VAL A 203 -17.42 2.77 18.25
C VAL A 203 -17.00 2.81 19.71
N LYS A 204 -16.50 1.68 20.23
CA LYS A 204 -16.04 1.56 21.60
C LYS A 204 -14.65 2.15 21.76
N PRO A 205 -14.32 2.73 22.93
CA PRO A 205 -12.97 3.22 23.17
C PRO A 205 -11.97 2.08 23.09
N THR A 206 -10.85 2.32 22.43
CA THR A 206 -9.81 1.31 22.29
C THR A 206 -8.44 1.93 22.03
N ASP A 207 -7.41 1.21 22.39
CA ASP A 207 -6.03 1.55 22.14
C ASP A 207 -5.53 0.77 20.91
N ILE A 208 -4.81 1.47 20.03
CA ILE A 208 -4.17 0.88 18.87
C ILE A 208 -2.71 1.33 18.78
N ILE A 209 -1.85 0.48 18.27
CA ILE A 209 -0.43 0.79 18.05
C ILE A 209 -0.24 1.00 16.56
N LEU A 210 0.22 2.20 16.19
CA LEU A 210 0.62 2.55 14.84
C LEU A 210 2.07 3.01 14.87
N ASN A 211 2.95 2.29 14.15
CA ASN A 211 4.37 2.60 14.10
C ASN A 211 4.99 2.77 15.50
N ASP A 212 4.83 1.72 16.34
CA ASP A 212 5.28 1.68 17.75
C ASP A 212 4.68 2.76 18.66
N THR A 213 3.72 3.54 18.18
CA THR A 213 3.08 4.63 18.93
C THR A 213 1.67 4.25 19.32
N LEU A 214 1.35 4.42 20.61
CA LEU A 214 0.02 4.14 21.17
C LEU A 214 -0.94 5.27 20.85
N TRP A 215 -2.01 4.97 20.12
CA TRP A 215 -3.11 5.85 19.79
C TRP A 215 -4.40 5.40 20.45
N GLN A 216 -5.29 6.33 20.74
CA GLN A 216 -6.58 6.07 21.36
C GLN A 216 -7.72 6.45 20.43
N ILE A 217 -8.64 5.52 20.21
CA ILE A 217 -9.96 5.80 19.64
C ILE A 217 -10.90 6.10 20.80
N HIS A 218 -11.48 7.28 20.79
CA HIS A 218 -12.46 7.67 21.81
C HIS A 218 -13.87 7.21 21.43
N PRO A 219 -14.81 7.09 22.39
CA PRO A 219 -16.19 6.75 22.10
C PRO A 219 -16.77 7.70 21.05
N SER A 220 -17.34 7.12 20.01
CA SER A 220 -17.96 7.88 18.92
C SER A 220 -19.18 7.18 18.36
N GLN A 221 -20.04 7.93 17.71
CA GLN A 221 -21.26 7.40 17.12
C GLN A 221 -21.39 7.86 15.66
N VAL A 222 -21.76 6.93 14.81
CA VAL A 222 -22.14 7.20 13.41
C VAL A 222 -23.60 6.77 13.22
N VAL A 223 -24.44 7.69 12.73
CA VAL A 223 -25.84 7.40 12.43
C VAL A 223 -26.06 7.51 10.93
N VAL A 224 -26.53 6.43 10.32
CA VAL A 224 -26.95 6.41 8.91
C VAL A 224 -28.46 6.37 8.86
N ASP A 225 -29.10 7.38 8.27
CA ASP A 225 -30.53 7.51 8.21
C ASP A 225 -30.94 8.13 6.86
N SER A 226 -31.67 7.37 6.04
CA SER A 226 -32.34 7.88 4.83
C SER A 226 -31.44 8.71 3.89
N GLY A 227 -30.23 8.23 3.65
CA GLY A 227 -29.25 8.93 2.80
C GLY A 227 -28.49 10.04 3.50
N LYS A 228 -28.61 10.15 4.83
CA LYS A 228 -27.82 11.04 5.68
C LYS A 228 -26.87 10.21 6.53
N VAL A 229 -25.68 10.74 6.76
CA VAL A 229 -24.68 10.14 7.65
C VAL A 229 -24.24 11.20 8.66
N ASP A 230 -24.63 11.03 9.91
CA ASP A 230 -24.18 11.85 11.02
C ASP A 230 -22.97 11.20 11.68
N VAL A 231 -21.87 11.91 11.75
CA VAL A 231 -20.68 11.49 12.50
C VAL A 231 -20.61 12.34 13.76
N ASN A 232 -20.82 11.71 14.90
CA ASN A 232 -20.82 12.38 16.20
C ASN A 232 -19.50 12.10 16.92
N ASN A 233 -18.65 13.13 16.91
CA ASN A 233 -17.43 13.21 17.71
C ASN A 233 -16.47 12.02 17.56
N PHE A 234 -16.23 11.60 16.30
CA PHE A 234 -15.12 10.67 16.07
C PHE A 234 -13.81 11.37 16.43
N TYR A 235 -13.09 10.82 17.42
CA TYR A 235 -11.87 11.39 17.92
C TYR A 235 -10.81 10.28 18.12
N PHE A 236 -9.72 10.44 17.41
CA PHE A 236 -8.58 9.54 17.42
C PHE A 236 -7.33 10.34 17.78
N SER A 237 -6.60 9.99 18.84
CA SER A 237 -5.57 10.83 19.40
C SER A 237 -4.37 10.07 19.97
N HIS A 238 -3.23 10.74 19.98
CA HIS A 238 -2.02 10.40 20.73
C HIS A 238 -1.44 11.68 21.34
N GLN A 239 -1.48 11.82 22.67
CA GLN A 239 -1.12 13.06 23.34
C GLN A 239 -1.91 14.27 22.76
N ASP A 240 -1.21 15.26 22.19
CA ASP A 240 -1.80 16.44 21.57
C ASP A 240 -2.04 16.32 20.05
N ARG A 241 -1.64 15.18 19.45
CA ARG A 241 -1.90 14.82 18.04
C ARG A 241 -3.28 14.21 17.90
N TYR A 242 -4.04 14.60 16.88
CA TYR A 242 -5.36 14.02 16.71
C TYR A 242 -5.93 14.12 15.30
N VAL A 243 -6.88 13.22 15.03
CA VAL A 243 -7.86 13.30 13.94
C VAL A 243 -9.24 13.40 14.59
N ARG A 244 -9.99 14.45 14.28
CA ARG A 244 -11.37 14.62 14.70
C ARG A 244 -12.27 14.75 13.49
N ILE A 245 -13.37 14.00 13.48
CA ILE A 245 -14.39 14.06 12.43
C ILE A 245 -15.73 14.31 13.09
N ASN A 246 -16.44 15.33 12.64
CA ASN A 246 -17.77 15.66 13.16
C ASN A 246 -18.64 16.34 12.09
N GLY A 247 -19.95 16.09 12.15
CA GLY A 247 -20.92 16.74 11.27
C GLY A 247 -21.80 15.76 10.53
N ARG A 248 -22.50 16.27 9.51
CA ARG A 248 -23.50 15.52 8.73
C ARG A 248 -23.16 15.55 7.25
N LEU A 249 -23.23 14.40 6.61
CA LEU A 249 -23.21 14.23 5.16
C LEU A 249 -24.62 13.93 4.66
N SER A 250 -25.09 14.69 3.69
CA SER A 250 -26.37 14.46 3.01
C SER A 250 -26.37 15.08 1.61
N ASP A 251 -27.51 15.03 0.92
CA ASP A 251 -27.74 15.77 -0.32
C ASP A 251 -27.91 17.27 -0.10
N ASN A 252 -28.16 17.70 1.14
CA ASN A 252 -28.36 19.11 1.47
C ASN A 252 -27.00 19.82 1.54
N PRO A 253 -26.79 20.90 0.76
CA PRO A 253 -25.53 21.65 0.79
C PRO A 253 -25.23 22.34 2.14
N GLN A 254 -26.21 22.51 3.01
CA GLN A 254 -26.03 23.08 4.35
C GLN A 254 -25.45 22.07 5.34
N ASP A 255 -25.62 20.78 5.06
CA ASP A 255 -25.03 19.71 5.88
C ASP A 255 -23.57 19.52 5.48
N SER A 256 -22.68 19.59 6.45
CA SER A 256 -21.25 19.40 6.20
C SER A 256 -20.57 18.54 7.26
N VAL A 257 -19.58 17.78 6.85
CA VAL A 257 -18.63 17.10 7.74
C VAL A 257 -17.33 17.89 7.76
N LYS A 258 -16.83 18.12 8.95
CA LYS A 258 -15.51 18.71 9.22
C LYS A 258 -14.54 17.64 9.69
N VAL A 259 -13.35 17.64 9.11
CA VAL A 259 -12.20 16.86 9.55
C VAL A 259 -11.15 17.84 10.06
N ASP A 260 -10.75 17.71 11.31
CA ASP A 260 -9.65 18.46 11.92
C ASP A 260 -8.47 17.52 12.15
N LEU A 261 -7.29 17.93 11.71
CA LEU A 261 -6.02 17.20 11.89
C LEU A 261 -5.05 18.06 12.70
N LYS A 262 -4.33 17.44 13.62
CA LYS A 262 -3.23 18.09 14.33
C LYS A 262 -2.02 17.17 14.42
N ASP A 263 -0.92 17.59 13.82
CA ASP A 263 0.40 16.93 13.84
C ASP A 263 0.34 15.44 13.44
N ILE A 264 -0.43 15.11 12.38
CA ILE A 264 -0.58 13.76 11.85
C ILE A 264 0.55 13.48 10.86
N ASN A 265 1.35 12.45 11.14
CA ASN A 265 2.41 12.02 10.24
C ASN A 265 1.83 11.47 8.92
N MET A 266 2.21 12.11 7.81
CA MET A 266 1.71 11.76 6.48
C MET A 266 2.13 10.36 6.05
N GLY A 267 3.29 9.88 6.45
CA GLY A 267 3.77 8.52 6.15
C GLY A 267 2.76 7.46 6.60
N TYR A 268 2.12 7.62 7.76
CA TYR A 268 1.08 6.69 8.23
C TYR A 268 -0.13 6.64 7.30
N VAL A 269 -0.54 7.81 6.77
CA VAL A 269 -1.69 7.91 5.88
C VAL A 269 -1.39 7.19 4.56
N PHE A 270 -0.20 7.39 4.00
CA PHE A 270 0.21 6.78 2.74
C PHE A 270 0.47 5.26 2.88
N ASP A 271 1.06 4.80 3.98
CA ASP A 271 1.26 3.39 4.29
C ASP A 271 -0.08 2.63 4.41
N ILE A 272 -1.06 3.20 5.12
CA ILE A 272 -2.40 2.62 5.28
C ILE A 272 -3.15 2.61 3.94
N ALA A 273 -3.05 3.69 3.16
CA ALA A 273 -3.73 3.81 1.87
C ALA A 273 -3.08 2.96 0.76
N SER A 274 -1.88 2.41 0.99
CA SER A 274 -1.10 1.63 0.00
C SER A 274 -0.96 2.37 -1.34
N ILE A 275 -0.66 3.67 -1.29
CA ILE A 275 -0.73 4.55 -2.47
C ILE A 275 0.42 4.30 -3.43
N SER A 276 1.63 4.01 -2.94
CA SER A 276 2.77 3.59 -3.79
C SER A 276 3.95 3.11 -2.93
N ASP A 277 4.64 2.06 -3.37
CA ASP A 277 5.92 1.63 -2.77
C ASP A 277 7.09 2.52 -3.25
N ASP A 278 6.91 3.29 -4.34
CA ASP A 278 7.97 4.04 -5.04
C ASP A 278 8.04 5.51 -4.59
N VAL A 279 7.02 6.01 -3.86
CA VAL A 279 6.92 7.41 -3.43
C VAL A 279 6.53 7.45 -1.96
N ASN A 280 7.43 7.99 -1.13
CA ASN A 280 7.20 8.16 0.30
C ASN A 280 7.13 9.65 0.63
N PHE A 281 5.96 10.10 1.09
CA PHE A 281 5.76 11.45 1.61
C PHE A 281 5.76 11.42 3.13
N GLU A 282 6.54 12.29 3.74
CA GLU A 282 6.65 12.44 5.20
C GLU A 282 6.42 13.90 5.61
N GLY A 283 6.12 14.10 6.87
CA GLY A 283 5.85 15.39 7.49
C GLY A 283 4.63 15.34 8.39
N ASP A 284 4.49 16.31 9.27
CA ASP A 284 3.41 16.37 10.25
C ASP A 284 2.31 17.35 9.77
N ALA A 285 1.16 16.80 9.42
CA ALA A 285 0.02 17.54 8.86
C ALA A 285 -0.87 18.10 9.95
N THR A 286 -1.16 19.40 9.87
CA THR A 286 -2.13 20.12 10.70
C THR A 286 -3.07 20.91 9.79
N GLY A 287 -4.38 20.87 10.06
CA GLY A 287 -5.33 21.65 9.29
C GLY A 287 -6.75 21.11 9.31
N THR A 288 -7.54 21.55 8.34
CA THR A 288 -8.96 21.24 8.27
C THR A 288 -9.38 20.87 6.85
N ALA A 289 -10.35 19.96 6.76
CA ALA A 289 -11.10 19.69 5.53
C ALA A 289 -12.60 19.74 5.80
N TYR A 290 -13.36 20.22 4.83
CA TYR A 290 -14.82 20.27 4.86
C TYR A 290 -15.37 19.59 3.62
N ALA A 291 -16.46 18.83 3.79
CA ALA A 291 -17.20 18.25 2.68
C ALA A 291 -18.70 18.41 2.90
N SER A 292 -19.45 18.83 1.87
CA SER A 292 -20.92 18.94 1.87
C SER A 292 -21.49 18.48 0.54
N GLY A 293 -22.80 18.20 0.48
CA GLY A 293 -23.51 17.82 -0.75
C GLY A 293 -22.94 16.59 -1.47
N VAL A 294 -22.28 15.70 -0.76
CA VAL A 294 -21.37 14.66 -1.31
C VAL A 294 -22.06 13.63 -2.21
N PHE A 295 -23.38 13.46 -2.07
CA PHE A 295 -24.12 12.46 -2.84
C PHE A 295 -24.68 12.97 -4.18
N LYS A 296 -24.73 14.30 -4.37
CA LYS A 296 -25.25 14.91 -5.61
C LYS A 296 -24.26 15.87 -6.26
N LYS A 297 -23.91 16.90 -5.52
CA LYS A 297 -23.03 17.97 -6.00
C LYS A 297 -22.00 18.26 -4.91
N PRO A 298 -20.91 17.50 -4.86
CA PRO A 298 -19.92 17.61 -3.80
C PRO A 298 -19.28 19.00 -3.80
N VAL A 299 -19.17 19.56 -2.61
CA VAL A 299 -18.33 20.71 -2.32
C VAL A 299 -17.34 20.26 -1.27
N MET A 300 -16.07 20.39 -1.55
CA MET A 300 -15.01 20.06 -0.60
C MET A 300 -13.96 21.16 -0.66
N ASN A 301 -13.48 21.56 0.50
CA ASN A 301 -12.30 22.40 0.62
C ASN A 301 -11.41 21.91 1.74
N THR A 302 -10.12 22.15 1.59
CA THR A 302 -9.11 21.75 2.57
C THR A 302 -8.04 22.82 2.69
N ARG A 303 -7.55 23.00 3.92
CA ARG A 303 -6.39 23.82 4.24
C ARG A 303 -5.50 23.01 5.16
N LEU A 304 -4.32 22.65 4.66
CA LEU A 304 -3.34 21.87 5.40
C LEU A 304 -2.01 22.60 5.45
N PHE A 305 -1.38 22.53 6.59
CA PHE A 305 0.02 22.87 6.79
C PHE A 305 0.77 21.58 7.15
N ILE A 306 1.80 21.25 6.39
CA ILE A 306 2.63 20.07 6.62
C ILE A 306 4.03 20.54 6.97
N LYS A 307 4.39 20.37 8.23
CA LYS A 307 5.70 20.73 8.75
C LYS A 307 6.74 19.68 8.35
N ASN A 308 7.94 20.12 7.99
CA ASN A 308 9.04 19.24 7.57
C ASN A 308 8.64 18.28 6.43
N PHE A 309 7.88 18.78 5.46
CA PHE A 309 7.50 17.99 4.31
C PHE A 309 8.72 17.47 3.57
N SER A 310 8.74 16.17 3.34
CA SER A 310 9.81 15.48 2.61
C SER A 310 9.27 14.47 1.63
N LEU A 311 10.03 14.23 0.59
CA LEU A 311 9.80 13.24 -0.45
C LEU A 311 10.99 12.29 -0.47
N ASN A 312 10.77 10.99 -0.28
CA ASN A 312 11.81 9.95 -0.31
C ASN A 312 13.05 10.34 0.54
N GLN A 313 12.83 10.76 1.78
CA GLN A 313 13.85 11.22 2.74
C GLN A 313 14.54 12.57 2.37
N GLY A 314 14.23 13.15 1.22
CA GLY A 314 14.68 14.50 0.84
C GLY A 314 13.75 15.57 1.40
N ARG A 315 14.17 16.31 2.43
CA ARG A 315 13.39 17.42 2.97
C ARG A 315 13.21 18.52 1.93
N LEU A 316 11.95 18.90 1.67
CA LEU A 316 11.57 19.94 0.71
C LEU A 316 11.23 21.27 1.41
N GLY A 317 10.83 21.22 2.69
CA GLY A 317 10.47 22.41 3.47
C GLY A 317 9.13 22.27 4.19
N ASP A 318 8.52 23.40 4.53
CA ASP A 318 7.17 23.44 5.09
C ASP A 318 6.16 23.69 3.96
N LEU A 319 5.14 22.85 3.88
CA LEU A 319 4.17 22.83 2.78
C LEU A 319 2.80 23.34 3.27
N ASN A 320 2.29 24.39 2.61
CA ASN A 320 0.91 24.85 2.77
C ASN A 320 0.09 24.37 1.57
N ILE A 321 -1.09 23.82 1.82
CA ILE A 321 -2.00 23.31 0.80
C ILE A 321 -3.37 23.98 0.97
N TYR A 322 -3.89 24.51 -0.11
CA TYR A 322 -5.29 24.80 -0.31
C TYR A 322 -5.84 23.91 -1.42
N GLY A 323 -6.92 23.19 -1.14
CA GLY A 323 -7.58 22.32 -2.10
C GLY A 323 -9.08 22.57 -2.13
N GLU A 324 -9.65 22.58 -3.33
CA GLU A 324 -11.09 22.78 -3.56
C GLU A 324 -11.59 21.79 -4.61
N TRP A 325 -12.76 21.19 -4.37
CA TRP A 325 -13.37 20.29 -5.34
C TRP A 325 -13.96 21.05 -6.52
N ASP A 326 -13.54 20.73 -7.71
CA ASP A 326 -14.05 21.25 -8.97
C ASP A 326 -15.04 20.24 -9.57
N ASN A 327 -16.32 20.62 -9.61
CA ASN A 327 -17.39 19.76 -10.12
C ASN A 327 -17.36 19.60 -11.65
N GLU A 328 -16.84 20.59 -12.37
CA GLU A 328 -16.75 20.55 -13.85
C GLU A 328 -15.67 19.59 -14.29
N ASN A 329 -14.50 19.71 -13.69
CA ASN A 329 -13.35 18.85 -13.98
C ASN A 329 -13.33 17.56 -13.16
N ARG A 330 -14.25 17.37 -12.21
CA ARG A 330 -14.35 16.21 -11.30
C ARG A 330 -13.02 15.89 -10.62
N GLY A 331 -12.38 16.93 -10.12
CA GLY A 331 -11.05 16.87 -9.51
C GLY A 331 -10.88 17.84 -8.36
N ILE A 332 -9.76 17.72 -7.68
CA ILE A 332 -9.36 18.65 -6.62
C ILE A 332 -8.41 19.67 -7.22
N ARG A 333 -8.85 20.92 -7.32
CA ARG A 333 -7.99 22.05 -7.65
C ARG A 333 -7.06 22.31 -6.49
N LEU A 334 -5.78 22.35 -6.76
CA LEU A 334 -4.71 22.49 -5.78
C LEU A 334 -3.99 23.84 -5.97
N ASP A 335 -3.78 24.56 -4.88
CA ASP A 335 -2.82 25.64 -4.75
C ASP A 335 -1.96 25.37 -3.51
N ALA A 336 -0.69 25.12 -3.72
CA ALA A 336 0.23 24.77 -2.64
C ALA A 336 1.53 25.55 -2.73
N SER A 337 2.13 25.83 -1.57
CA SER A 337 3.41 26.52 -1.47
C SER A 337 4.35 25.78 -0.52
N ILE A 338 5.58 25.56 -0.98
CA ILE A 338 6.65 24.91 -0.22
C ILE A 338 7.66 25.98 0.15
N LYS A 339 7.90 26.18 1.45
CA LYS A 339 8.88 27.11 1.98
C LYS A 339 10.00 26.37 2.71
N ASP A 340 11.21 26.53 2.22
CA ASP A 340 12.43 26.05 2.87
C ASP A 340 13.29 27.29 3.22
N ILE A 341 14.55 27.32 2.85
CA ILE A 341 15.47 28.44 3.15
C ILE A 341 15.30 29.62 2.20
N SER A 342 14.74 29.42 1.00
CA SER A 342 14.51 30.48 0.03
C SER A 342 13.53 31.54 0.56
N THR A 343 13.76 32.79 0.19
CA THR A 343 12.84 33.91 0.52
C THR A 343 11.51 33.77 -0.22
N THR A 344 11.55 33.26 -1.45
CA THR A 344 10.38 33.00 -2.29
C THR A 344 10.00 31.53 -2.20
N PRO A 345 8.77 31.16 -1.79
CA PRO A 345 8.36 29.77 -1.76
C PRO A 345 8.25 29.18 -3.18
N SER A 346 8.54 27.89 -3.31
CA SER A 346 8.13 27.11 -4.48
C SER A 346 6.61 26.98 -4.49
N ARG A 347 5.99 27.01 -5.68
CA ARG A 347 4.52 26.94 -5.82
C ARG A 347 4.13 25.73 -6.66
N VAL A 348 3.03 25.08 -6.26
CA VAL A 348 2.43 23.97 -7.01
C VAL A 348 0.96 24.29 -7.22
N THR A 349 0.53 24.36 -8.48
CA THR A 349 -0.86 24.64 -8.84
C THR A 349 -1.35 23.65 -9.88
N GLY A 350 -2.64 23.35 -9.88
CA GLY A 350 -3.24 22.46 -10.87
C GLY A 350 -4.40 21.66 -10.34
N ILE A 351 -4.59 20.45 -10.86
CA ILE A 351 -5.73 19.61 -10.54
C ILE A 351 -5.30 18.17 -10.30
N ILE A 352 -5.91 17.52 -9.31
CA ILE A 352 -5.76 16.09 -9.03
C ILE A 352 -7.11 15.42 -9.26
N HIS A 353 -7.13 14.37 -10.08
CA HIS A 353 -8.30 13.55 -10.37
C HIS A 353 -8.22 12.23 -9.58
N PRO A 354 -8.88 12.14 -8.39
CA PRO A 354 -8.78 10.94 -7.55
C PRO A 354 -9.64 9.77 -8.03
N LEU A 355 -10.66 10.04 -8.88
CA LEU A 355 -11.68 9.07 -9.26
C LEU A 355 -11.37 8.40 -10.60
N LYS A 356 -11.53 7.06 -10.66
CA LYS A 356 -11.47 6.30 -11.91
C LYS A 356 -12.67 6.67 -12.84
N PRO A 357 -12.47 6.60 -14.19
CA PRO A 357 -11.31 6.10 -14.94
C PRO A 357 -10.19 7.12 -15.16
N GLU A 358 -10.38 8.38 -14.76
CA GLU A 358 -9.50 9.52 -15.06
C GLU A 358 -8.47 9.80 -13.96
N SER A 359 -8.28 8.84 -13.03
CA SER A 359 -7.36 9.04 -11.89
C SER A 359 -5.94 9.42 -12.34
N GLY A 360 -5.52 10.62 -11.93
CA GLY A 360 -4.25 11.21 -12.35
C GLY A 360 -4.08 12.62 -11.79
N LEU A 361 -3.13 13.35 -12.35
CA LEU A 361 -2.86 14.74 -11.97
C LEU A 361 -2.40 15.58 -13.17
N ASP A 362 -2.53 16.89 -13.02
CA ASP A 362 -2.02 17.92 -13.92
C ASP A 362 -1.57 19.11 -13.07
N LEU A 363 -0.26 19.19 -12.79
CA LEU A 363 0.32 20.14 -11.85
C LEU A 363 1.43 20.96 -12.50
N ASN A 364 1.37 22.26 -12.30
CA ASN A 364 2.44 23.20 -12.63
C ASN A 364 3.24 23.53 -11.37
N ILE A 365 4.52 23.26 -11.41
CA ILE A 365 5.48 23.46 -10.31
C ILE A 365 6.42 24.60 -10.68
N GLU A 366 6.40 25.67 -9.90
CA GLU A 366 7.40 26.74 -9.95
C GLU A 366 8.38 26.52 -8.79
N ALA A 367 9.50 25.86 -9.09
CA ALA A 367 10.54 25.58 -8.13
C ALA A 367 11.41 26.82 -7.88
N ASN A 368 11.63 27.17 -6.62
CA ASN A 368 12.56 28.22 -6.18
C ASN A 368 13.52 27.61 -5.16
N GLU A 369 14.73 27.33 -5.59
CA GLU A 369 15.76 26.68 -4.78
C GLU A 369 15.28 25.40 -4.09
N LEU A 370 14.51 24.59 -4.81
CA LEU A 370 13.96 23.33 -4.30
C LEU A 370 15.10 22.33 -4.05
N ASN A 371 15.11 21.71 -2.87
CA ASN A 371 16.12 20.73 -2.48
C ASN A 371 16.02 19.46 -3.33
N LEU A 372 17.16 19.00 -3.88
CA LEU A 372 17.24 17.86 -4.79
C LEU A 372 17.55 16.52 -4.11
N LYS A 373 17.71 16.48 -2.80
CA LYS A 373 18.06 15.24 -2.07
C LYS A 373 17.08 14.08 -2.32
N PHE A 374 15.83 14.35 -2.61
CA PHE A 374 14.84 13.30 -2.94
C PHE A 374 15.22 12.48 -4.19
N LEU A 375 16.06 13.00 -5.09
CA LEU A 375 16.55 12.30 -6.29
C LEU A 375 17.46 11.12 -5.92
N GLU A 376 18.10 11.13 -4.75
CA GLU A 376 18.97 10.05 -4.30
C GLU A 376 18.25 8.70 -4.26
N HIS A 377 16.96 8.70 -3.92
CA HIS A 377 16.15 7.48 -3.97
C HIS A 377 16.11 6.82 -5.35
N TYR A 378 16.04 7.62 -6.41
CA TYR A 378 15.96 7.15 -7.80
C TYR A 378 17.34 6.86 -8.42
N MET A 379 18.39 7.41 -7.86
CA MET A 379 19.77 7.32 -8.38
C MET A 379 20.67 6.35 -7.60
N LYS A 380 20.15 5.61 -6.65
CA LYS A 380 20.91 4.70 -5.75
C LYS A 380 21.87 3.74 -6.44
N SER A 381 21.61 3.34 -7.68
CA SER A 381 22.46 2.44 -8.45
C SER A 381 23.65 3.14 -9.13
N ILE A 382 23.69 4.47 -9.12
CA ILE A 382 24.67 5.26 -9.88
C ILE A 382 25.39 6.24 -8.96
N ALA A 383 24.64 6.94 -8.11
CA ALA A 383 25.14 8.05 -7.32
C ALA A 383 24.49 8.10 -5.93
N ASN A 384 25.22 8.62 -4.98
CA ASN A 384 24.76 8.93 -3.63
C ASN A 384 25.18 10.37 -3.23
N ASP A 385 24.88 10.74 -1.98
CA ASP A 385 25.22 12.03 -1.37
C ASP A 385 24.81 13.23 -2.26
N ILE A 386 23.59 13.12 -2.85
CA ILE A 386 23.04 14.20 -3.70
C ILE A 386 22.69 15.39 -2.83
N LYS A 387 23.33 16.52 -3.13
CA LYS A 387 23.11 17.83 -2.50
C LYS A 387 22.86 18.86 -3.58
N GLY A 388 22.09 19.88 -3.25
CA GLY A 388 21.88 21.00 -4.17
C GLY A 388 20.43 21.38 -4.32
N ARG A 389 20.22 22.33 -5.24
CA ARG A 389 18.94 23.01 -5.42
C ARG A 389 18.63 23.22 -6.89
N ALA A 390 17.32 23.28 -7.18
CA ALA A 390 16.84 23.59 -8.52
C ALA A 390 15.84 24.75 -8.49
N THR A 391 15.93 25.60 -9.52
CA THR A 391 14.99 26.71 -9.77
C THR A 391 14.50 26.62 -11.21
N GLY A 392 13.18 26.66 -11.42
CA GLY A 392 12.61 26.56 -12.77
C GLY A 392 11.13 26.20 -12.76
N LYS A 393 10.64 25.85 -13.94
CA LYS A 393 9.23 25.47 -14.13
C LYS A 393 9.14 24.04 -14.63
N VAL A 394 8.28 23.26 -13.99
CA VAL A 394 8.03 21.86 -14.32
C VAL A 394 6.53 21.64 -14.41
N HIS A 395 6.09 21.04 -15.49
CA HIS A 395 4.75 20.52 -15.66
C HIS A 395 4.77 19.02 -15.35
N PHE A 396 4.02 18.58 -14.35
CA PHE A 396 3.95 17.21 -13.88
C PHE A 396 2.53 16.68 -14.06
N TYR A 397 2.33 15.71 -14.95
CA TYR A 397 0.99 15.35 -15.41
C TYR A 397 0.86 13.89 -15.84
N GLY A 398 -0.39 13.43 -15.97
CA GLY A 398 -0.73 12.11 -16.47
C GLY A 398 -1.53 11.27 -15.48
N LYS A 399 -1.80 10.01 -15.86
CA LYS A 399 -2.47 9.04 -14.98
C LYS A 399 -1.49 8.56 -13.90
N PHE A 400 -1.97 8.23 -12.71
CA PHE A 400 -1.11 7.74 -11.60
C PHE A 400 -0.22 6.53 -11.96
N LYS A 401 -0.60 5.74 -12.97
CA LYS A 401 0.22 4.63 -13.47
C LYS A 401 1.18 5.02 -14.60
N GLY A 402 1.12 6.26 -15.06
CA GLY A 402 1.88 6.75 -16.22
C GLY A 402 2.09 8.24 -16.13
N LEU A 403 2.77 8.71 -15.08
CA LEU A 403 3.10 10.11 -14.87
C LEU A 403 4.25 10.54 -15.78
N ASN A 404 4.18 11.77 -16.25
CA ASN A 404 5.15 12.44 -17.10
C ASN A 404 5.58 13.76 -16.47
N LEU A 405 6.71 14.28 -16.93
CA LEU A 405 7.15 15.62 -16.60
C LEU A 405 7.76 16.30 -17.84
N ASP A 406 7.62 17.60 -17.92
CA ASP A 406 8.35 18.44 -18.88
C ASP A 406 8.68 19.80 -18.25
N GLY A 407 9.63 20.51 -18.87
CA GLY A 407 10.06 21.82 -18.39
C GLY A 407 11.57 22.04 -18.46
N ALA A 408 12.04 22.99 -17.66
CA ALA A 408 13.46 23.29 -17.52
C ALA A 408 13.78 23.77 -16.11
N VAL A 409 14.90 23.31 -15.57
CA VAL A 409 15.36 23.68 -14.25
C VAL A 409 16.84 24.06 -14.27
N MET A 410 17.16 25.24 -13.75
CA MET A 410 18.52 25.61 -13.39
C MET A 410 18.91 24.86 -12.13
N THR A 411 19.92 24.03 -12.24
CA THR A 411 20.39 23.15 -11.18
C THR A 411 21.74 23.62 -10.66
N ASP A 412 21.90 23.71 -9.34
CA ASP A 412 23.17 23.87 -8.65
C ASP A 412 23.27 22.73 -7.66
N ALA A 413 23.92 21.63 -8.07
CA ALA A 413 23.90 20.37 -7.33
C ALA A 413 25.24 19.65 -7.42
N SER A 414 25.50 18.81 -6.41
CA SER A 414 26.63 17.89 -6.39
C SER A 414 26.19 16.48 -6.00
N MET A 415 26.95 15.49 -6.48
CA MET A 415 26.69 14.09 -6.20
C MET A 415 27.99 13.28 -6.24
N ASN A 416 28.03 12.19 -5.49
CA ASN A 416 29.12 11.22 -5.53
C ASN A 416 28.76 10.04 -6.44
N PHE A 417 29.64 9.71 -7.37
CA PHE A 417 29.53 8.51 -8.20
C PHE A 417 30.25 7.36 -7.53
N ASP A 418 29.51 6.35 -7.07
CA ASP A 418 30.01 5.28 -6.20
C ASP A 418 31.14 4.46 -6.82
N ILE A 419 31.01 4.10 -8.10
CA ILE A 419 31.98 3.24 -8.79
C ILE A 419 33.38 3.86 -8.85
N LEU A 420 33.46 5.16 -9.06
CA LEU A 420 34.71 5.90 -9.18
C LEU A 420 35.10 6.65 -7.90
N ASN A 421 34.18 6.66 -6.92
CA ASN A 421 34.29 7.41 -5.67
C ASN A 421 34.73 8.86 -5.92
N THR A 422 34.01 9.53 -6.83
CA THR A 422 34.31 10.91 -7.25
C THR A 422 33.09 11.79 -7.10
N HIS A 423 33.30 12.97 -6.56
CA HIS A 423 32.27 13.99 -6.38
C HIS A 423 32.31 14.98 -7.55
N PHE A 424 31.15 15.17 -8.19
CA PHE A 424 30.98 16.16 -9.24
C PHE A 424 29.85 17.12 -8.91
N ALA A 425 30.08 18.39 -9.26
CA ALA A 425 29.07 19.44 -9.20
C ALA A 425 28.57 19.78 -10.61
N ILE A 426 27.29 20.08 -10.70
CA ILE A 426 26.60 20.54 -11.92
C ILE A 426 25.99 21.89 -11.62
N LYS A 427 26.31 22.90 -12.44
CA LYS A 427 25.71 24.22 -12.34
C LYS A 427 25.26 24.69 -13.71
N ASP A 428 24.06 24.24 -14.12
CA ASP A 428 23.52 24.51 -15.45
C ASP A 428 22.03 24.18 -15.55
N THR A 429 21.43 24.49 -16.69
CA THR A 429 20.03 24.19 -16.98
C THR A 429 19.86 22.78 -17.53
N ILE A 430 19.03 21.97 -16.85
CA ILE A 430 18.61 20.63 -17.28
C ILE A 430 17.23 20.74 -17.92
N LEU A 431 17.08 20.17 -19.12
CA LEU A 431 15.80 20.08 -19.82
C LEU A 431 15.08 18.80 -19.44
N LEU A 432 13.80 18.94 -19.15
CA LEU A 432 12.91 17.86 -18.74
C LEU A 432 11.93 17.57 -19.89
N ALA A 433 11.72 16.30 -20.20
CA ALA A 433 10.76 15.85 -21.20
C ALA A 433 10.04 14.58 -20.73
N PRO A 434 8.88 14.21 -21.29
CA PRO A 434 8.17 12.98 -20.92
C PRO A 434 9.01 11.71 -21.04
N THR A 435 9.98 11.72 -21.92
CA THR A 435 10.90 10.61 -22.18
C THR A 435 12.17 10.65 -21.34
N GLY A 436 12.42 11.71 -20.56
CA GLY A 436 13.60 11.79 -19.71
C GLY A 436 14.21 13.19 -19.58
N LEU A 437 15.44 13.21 -19.15
CA LEU A 437 16.25 14.43 -18.95
C LEU A 437 17.28 14.55 -20.06
N THR A 438 17.55 15.78 -20.49
CA THR A 438 18.60 16.09 -21.51
C THR A 438 19.60 17.07 -20.95
N PHE A 439 20.87 16.77 -21.16
CA PHE A 439 22.04 17.49 -20.70
C PHE A 439 22.81 18.01 -21.93
N ASN A 440 22.68 19.31 -22.20
CA ASN A 440 23.26 19.91 -23.38
C ASN A 440 24.46 20.79 -23.01
N ASN A 441 25.67 20.30 -23.26
CA ASN A 441 26.92 21.00 -23.00
C ASN A 441 27.03 21.53 -21.55
N ILE A 442 26.53 20.73 -20.60
CA ILE A 442 26.44 21.08 -19.19
C ILE A 442 27.83 21.28 -18.59
N HIS A 443 28.03 22.34 -17.82
CA HIS A 443 29.23 22.56 -17.05
C HIS A 443 29.28 21.64 -15.83
N ILE A 444 30.34 20.86 -15.73
CA ILE A 444 30.61 20.00 -14.54
C ILE A 444 31.96 20.40 -13.94
N SER A 445 32.08 20.23 -12.62
CA SER A 445 33.34 20.43 -11.90
C SER A 445 33.56 19.36 -10.84
N ASP A 446 34.84 19.08 -10.56
CA ASP A 446 35.19 18.28 -9.38
C ASP A 446 35.27 19.15 -8.13
N MET A 447 35.56 18.52 -6.96
CA MET A 447 35.65 19.22 -5.68
C MET A 447 36.88 20.12 -5.53
N GLU A 448 37.87 20.00 -6.46
CA GLU A 448 39.08 20.80 -6.46
C GLU A 448 38.96 21.99 -7.41
N GLY A 449 37.81 22.11 -8.12
CA GLY A 449 37.52 23.22 -9.04
C GLY A 449 37.99 23.01 -10.49
N HIS A 450 38.49 21.81 -10.83
CA HIS A 450 38.73 21.49 -12.22
C HIS A 450 37.41 21.26 -12.95
N SER A 451 37.36 21.54 -14.22
CA SER A 451 36.09 21.59 -14.95
C SER A 451 36.08 20.72 -16.20
N GLY A 452 34.87 20.37 -16.60
CA GLY A 452 34.56 19.62 -17.81
C GLY A 452 33.23 20.03 -18.41
N ARG A 453 32.88 19.38 -19.50
CA ARG A 453 31.60 19.51 -20.17
C ARG A 453 30.94 18.15 -20.30
N MET A 454 29.63 18.12 -20.19
CA MET A 454 28.84 16.91 -20.30
C MET A 454 27.68 17.11 -21.29
N ASN A 455 27.55 16.16 -22.22
CA ASN A 455 26.38 16.00 -23.07
C ASN A 455 25.76 14.65 -22.78
N GLY A 456 24.43 14.55 -22.89
CA GLY A 456 23.81 13.26 -22.74
C GLY A 456 22.32 13.32 -22.40
N TYR A 457 21.84 12.16 -22.04
CA TYR A 457 20.47 11.99 -21.64
C TYR A 457 20.32 10.92 -20.56
N LEU A 458 19.23 11.02 -19.83
CA LEU A 458 18.72 10.01 -18.92
C LEU A 458 17.27 9.75 -19.31
N HIS A 459 17.04 8.69 -20.07
CA HIS A 459 15.72 8.31 -20.56
C HIS A 459 15.04 7.36 -19.59
N PHE A 460 13.74 7.54 -19.46
CA PHE A 460 12.85 6.66 -18.69
C PHE A 460 11.46 6.64 -19.33
N GLN A 461 10.67 5.65 -18.98
CA GLN A 461 9.25 5.60 -19.29
C GLN A 461 8.47 5.58 -17.98
N HIS A 462 7.76 6.68 -17.68
CA HIS A 462 7.01 6.83 -16.43
C HIS A 462 7.89 6.55 -15.19
N PHE A 463 9.09 7.10 -15.15
CA PHE A 463 10.12 6.92 -14.11
C PHE A 463 10.63 5.49 -13.93
N LYS A 464 10.42 4.64 -14.93
CA LYS A 464 10.89 3.25 -14.98
C LYS A 464 11.78 3.02 -16.18
N ASN A 465 12.46 1.85 -16.21
CA ASN A 465 13.31 1.45 -17.34
C ASN A 465 14.39 2.49 -17.67
N LEU A 466 15.13 2.89 -16.63
CA LEU A 466 16.19 3.89 -16.75
C LEU A 466 17.24 3.46 -17.78
N ASN A 467 17.54 4.36 -18.72
CA ASN A 467 18.58 4.21 -19.73
C ASN A 467 19.32 5.55 -19.87
N TYR A 468 20.64 5.52 -19.79
CA TYR A 468 21.43 6.74 -19.80
C TYR A 468 22.65 6.63 -20.72
N ARG A 469 23.04 7.79 -21.25
CA ARG A 469 24.24 8.01 -22.00
C ARG A 469 24.80 9.40 -21.68
N PHE A 470 26.04 9.44 -21.19
CA PHE A 470 26.76 10.68 -20.89
C PHE A 470 28.11 10.67 -21.58
N GLU A 471 28.37 11.72 -22.34
CA GLU A 471 29.66 12.03 -22.97
C GLU A 471 30.29 13.17 -22.19
N ILE A 472 31.41 12.90 -21.56
CA ILE A 472 32.10 13.82 -20.66
C ILE A 472 33.42 14.20 -21.27
N GLN A 473 33.71 15.51 -21.38
CA GLN A 473 35.00 16.06 -21.69
C GLN A 473 35.61 16.65 -20.43
N ALA A 474 36.65 16.02 -19.93
CA ALA A 474 37.33 16.40 -18.70
C ALA A 474 38.60 17.22 -18.99
N ASN A 475 38.88 18.22 -18.18
CA ASN A 475 40.13 18.97 -18.20
C ASN A 475 40.75 18.95 -16.79
N ASN A 476 41.77 18.11 -16.61
CA ASN A 476 42.47 17.88 -15.35
C ASN A 476 41.54 17.49 -14.19
N MET A 477 40.39 16.87 -14.46
CA MET A 477 39.40 16.50 -13.45
C MET A 477 39.85 15.27 -12.68
N LEU A 478 39.49 15.22 -11.38
CA LEU A 478 39.60 14.02 -10.56
C LEU A 478 38.54 13.00 -11.00
N VAL A 479 38.95 12.05 -11.86
CA VAL A 479 38.04 11.09 -12.50
C VAL A 479 37.97 9.75 -11.79
N MET A 480 38.87 9.47 -10.86
CA MET A 480 38.86 8.27 -10.02
C MET A 480 39.54 8.55 -8.68
N ASN A 481 38.93 8.08 -7.58
CA ASN A 481 39.50 8.17 -6.24
C ASN A 481 39.11 6.95 -5.41
N THR A 482 39.50 5.78 -5.89
CA THR A 482 39.14 4.49 -5.30
C THR A 482 40.28 3.90 -4.49
N LYS A 483 39.94 3.10 -3.50
CA LYS A 483 40.89 2.28 -2.72
C LYS A 483 40.88 0.86 -3.23
N GLU A 484 41.90 0.08 -2.87
CA GLU A 484 41.96 -1.35 -3.16
C GLU A 484 40.69 -2.07 -2.72
N SER A 485 40.10 -2.85 -3.60
CA SER A 485 38.88 -3.61 -3.37
C SER A 485 38.96 -4.94 -4.12
N THR A 486 38.24 -5.95 -3.63
CA THR A 486 38.10 -7.24 -4.32
C THR A 486 37.21 -7.15 -5.56
N ASP A 487 36.42 -6.10 -5.69
CA ASP A 487 35.39 -5.97 -6.72
C ASP A 487 35.94 -5.33 -8.01
N MET A 488 37.07 -4.64 -7.92
CA MET A 488 37.71 -3.98 -9.08
C MET A 488 39.21 -4.29 -9.15
N PRO A 489 39.73 -4.63 -10.35
CA PRO A 489 41.16 -4.94 -10.52
C PRO A 489 42.05 -3.69 -10.56
N PHE A 490 41.52 -2.51 -10.34
CA PHE A 490 42.25 -1.26 -10.36
C PHE A 490 41.78 -0.31 -9.26
N TYR A 491 42.68 0.52 -8.78
CA TYR A 491 42.39 1.57 -7.81
C TYR A 491 43.42 2.69 -7.89
N GLY A 492 43.12 3.82 -7.23
CA GLY A 492 44.03 4.94 -7.11
C GLY A 492 43.32 6.28 -7.18
N THR A 493 44.12 7.35 -7.26
CA THR A 493 43.68 8.73 -7.44
C THR A 493 44.13 9.16 -8.81
N VAL A 494 43.22 9.47 -9.74
CA VAL A 494 43.52 9.80 -11.11
C VAL A 494 42.89 11.10 -11.54
N TYR A 495 43.74 12.03 -11.96
CA TYR A 495 43.36 13.26 -12.66
C TYR A 495 43.49 13.02 -14.15
N GLY A 496 42.45 13.33 -14.92
CA GLY A 496 42.39 13.04 -16.36
C GLY A 496 42.00 14.23 -17.20
N THR A 497 42.62 14.29 -18.39
CA THR A 497 42.20 15.20 -19.47
C THR A 497 41.88 14.37 -20.70
N GLY A 498 40.64 14.49 -21.21
CA GLY A 498 40.16 13.70 -22.34
C GLY A 498 38.68 13.43 -22.29
N ASN A 499 38.25 12.32 -22.87
CA ASN A 499 36.84 11.97 -23.01
C ASN A 499 36.48 10.70 -22.26
N ALA A 500 35.27 10.68 -21.69
CA ALA A 500 34.63 9.49 -21.16
C ALA A 500 33.22 9.37 -21.73
N LEU A 501 32.82 8.13 -22.03
CA LEU A 501 31.48 7.74 -22.40
C LEU A 501 30.94 6.78 -21.36
N LEU A 502 29.86 7.18 -20.71
CA LEU A 502 29.13 6.36 -19.76
C LEU A 502 27.79 5.96 -20.36
N THR A 503 27.52 4.68 -20.47
CA THR A 503 26.23 4.16 -20.94
C THR A 503 25.74 3.08 -20.01
N GLY A 504 24.42 2.92 -19.91
CA GLY A 504 23.87 1.85 -19.09
C GLY A 504 22.36 1.88 -18.97
N ASN A 505 21.88 0.84 -18.34
CA ASN A 505 20.47 0.70 -17.96
C ASN A 505 20.32 -0.14 -16.69
N ALA A 506 19.10 -0.22 -16.14
CA ALA A 506 18.82 -0.93 -14.91
C ALA A 506 19.10 -2.45 -14.98
N ILE A 507 19.22 -3.05 -16.17
CA ILE A 507 19.43 -4.51 -16.37
C ILE A 507 20.90 -4.81 -16.64
N GLN A 508 21.55 -4.05 -17.52
CA GLN A 508 22.91 -4.31 -18.00
C GLN A 508 24.00 -3.69 -17.10
N GLY A 509 23.58 -2.77 -16.20
CA GLY A 509 24.51 -2.02 -15.36
C GLY A 509 25.18 -0.86 -16.11
N LEU A 510 26.33 -0.42 -15.62
CA LEU A 510 27.11 0.70 -16.15
C LEU A 510 28.26 0.17 -17.02
N ASP A 511 28.37 0.70 -18.25
CA ASP A 511 29.51 0.55 -19.15
C ASP A 511 30.25 1.88 -19.24
N VAL A 512 31.58 1.84 -19.04
CA VAL A 512 32.44 3.02 -19.01
C VAL A 512 33.58 2.86 -20.03
N ASN A 513 33.61 3.74 -21.03
CA ASN A 513 34.67 3.82 -21.99
C ASN A 513 35.44 5.14 -21.82
N VAL A 514 36.74 5.04 -21.51
CA VAL A 514 37.57 6.21 -21.17
C VAL A 514 38.76 6.33 -22.11
N ALA A 515 38.92 7.49 -22.69
CA ALA A 515 40.09 7.88 -23.48
C ALA A 515 40.67 9.19 -22.93
N MET A 516 41.54 9.06 -21.91
CA MET A 516 42.11 10.20 -21.18
C MET A 516 43.63 10.08 -21.03
N THR A 517 44.29 11.23 -20.98
CA THR A 517 45.68 11.33 -20.53
C THR A 517 45.68 11.65 -19.04
N THR A 518 46.47 10.90 -18.29
CA THR A 518 46.65 11.13 -16.84
C THR A 518 47.48 12.38 -16.61
N ASN A 519 47.04 13.21 -15.69
CA ASN A 519 47.72 14.47 -15.33
C ASN A 519 48.61 14.25 -14.09
N ARG A 520 49.33 15.30 -13.69
CA ARG A 520 50.18 15.28 -12.50
C ARG A 520 49.37 14.90 -11.25
N ASN A 521 50.06 14.28 -10.27
CA ASN A 521 49.49 13.78 -9.02
C ASN A 521 48.57 12.56 -9.20
N SER A 522 48.55 11.92 -10.36
CA SER A 522 47.82 10.69 -10.59
C SER A 522 48.61 9.47 -10.11
N ILE A 523 47.97 8.60 -9.39
CA ILE A 523 48.43 7.24 -9.01
C ILE A 523 47.38 6.26 -9.47
N PHE A 524 47.73 5.42 -10.43
CA PHE A 524 46.84 4.35 -10.92
C PHE A 524 47.51 2.99 -10.70
N THR A 525 46.88 2.14 -9.96
CA THR A 525 47.33 0.78 -9.67
C THR A 525 46.41 -0.24 -10.33
N TYR A 526 46.98 -1.13 -11.12
CA TYR A 526 46.26 -2.27 -11.69
C TYR A 526 46.75 -3.54 -11.05
N ILE A 527 45.87 -4.35 -10.49
CA ILE A 527 46.18 -5.64 -9.89
C ILE A 527 46.22 -6.69 -11.00
N ASN A 528 47.40 -6.97 -11.52
CA ASN A 528 47.60 -8.04 -12.48
C ASN A 528 47.90 -9.36 -11.74
N GLY A 529 46.86 -9.98 -11.28
CA GLY A 529 46.98 -11.26 -10.62
C GLY A 529 45.60 -11.82 -10.43
N SER A 530 45.33 -12.98 -10.99
CA SER A 530 44.32 -13.83 -10.44
C SER A 530 44.65 -13.96 -8.95
N VAL A 531 43.78 -13.47 -8.08
CA VAL A 531 43.69 -14.00 -6.71
C VAL A 531 43.16 -15.43 -6.83
N ALA A 532 43.87 -16.20 -7.66
CA ALA A 532 43.70 -17.63 -7.73
C ALA A 532 44.29 -18.18 -6.44
N SER A 533 43.40 -18.26 -5.46
CA SER A 533 43.46 -19.29 -4.44
C SER A 533 44.77 -19.50 -3.69
N ALA A 534 45.26 -18.48 -2.99
CA ALA A 534 46.05 -18.78 -1.79
C ALA A 534 45.15 -19.17 -0.58
N THR A 535 43.86 -19.30 -0.75
CA THR A 535 42.92 -19.52 0.36
C THR A 535 42.21 -20.86 0.35
N SER A 536 42.65 -21.84 -0.42
CA SER A 536 42.19 -23.20 -0.13
C SER A 536 43.25 -23.98 0.66
N ASN A 537 43.71 -23.46 1.77
CA ASN A 537 44.28 -24.31 2.81
C ASN A 537 43.14 -25.15 3.43
N GLN A 538 42.72 -26.19 2.72
CA GLN A 538 41.77 -27.20 3.19
C GLN A 538 42.26 -27.95 4.44
N PHE A 539 43.43 -27.59 4.97
CA PHE A 539 44.04 -28.26 6.12
C PHE A 539 43.66 -27.65 7.48
N ILE A 540 43.05 -26.46 7.52
CA ILE A 540 42.58 -25.85 8.77
C ILE A 540 41.06 -25.78 8.74
N LYS A 541 40.41 -26.76 9.33
CA LYS A 541 38.99 -26.75 9.56
C LYS A 541 38.72 -26.09 10.92
N PHE A 542 38.31 -24.84 10.94
CA PHE A 542 37.83 -24.20 12.16
C PHE A 542 36.53 -24.88 12.58
N VAL A 543 36.57 -25.64 13.66
CA VAL A 543 35.37 -26.18 14.30
C VAL A 543 34.96 -25.25 15.40
N ASP A 544 33.84 -24.60 15.23
CA ASP A 544 33.20 -23.81 16.29
C ASP A 544 32.78 -24.77 17.41
N LYS A 545 33.50 -24.73 18.52
CA LYS A 545 33.22 -25.51 19.74
C LYS A 545 32.28 -24.79 20.69
N THR A 546 31.71 -23.67 20.29
CA THR A 546 30.67 -22.99 21.08
C THR A 546 29.49 -23.96 21.23
N PRO A 547 29.11 -24.38 22.43
CA PRO A 547 27.95 -25.24 22.59
C PRO A 547 26.72 -24.47 22.07
N ARG A 548 26.18 -24.92 20.93
CA ARG A 548 24.87 -24.47 20.48
C ARG A 548 23.88 -24.86 21.58
N ARG A 549 23.43 -23.89 22.36
CA ARG A 549 22.22 -24.07 23.12
C ARG A 549 21.12 -24.30 22.10
N THR A 550 20.73 -25.52 21.90
CA THR A 550 19.46 -25.90 21.35
C THR A 550 18.42 -25.36 22.33
N ILE A 551 17.88 -24.20 22.02
CA ILE A 551 16.61 -23.79 22.58
C ILE A 551 15.61 -24.73 21.94
N GLN A 552 15.33 -25.83 22.63
CA GLN A 552 14.09 -26.57 22.46
C GLN A 552 13.01 -25.66 23.07
N ASP A 553 12.56 -24.68 22.31
CA ASP A 553 11.28 -24.06 22.53
C ASP A 553 10.22 -25.11 22.16
N SER A 554 9.90 -25.92 23.14
CA SER A 554 8.59 -26.55 23.22
C SER A 554 7.57 -25.42 23.24
N ILE A 555 7.04 -25.11 22.05
CA ILE A 555 5.75 -24.43 21.97
C ILE A 555 4.74 -25.37 22.62
N GLN A 556 4.49 -25.18 23.89
CA GLN A 556 3.25 -25.66 24.48
C GLN A 556 2.13 -24.92 23.77
N ILE A 557 1.56 -25.59 22.79
CA ILE A 557 0.21 -25.27 22.34
C ILE A 557 -0.68 -25.55 23.55
N ILE A 558 -0.92 -24.54 24.37
CA ILE A 558 -1.97 -24.58 25.36
C ILE A 558 -3.26 -24.66 24.56
N SER A 559 -3.78 -25.89 24.45
CA SER A 559 -5.14 -26.11 23.96
C SER A 559 -6.10 -25.49 24.97
N TYR A 560 -6.58 -24.29 24.71
CA TYR A 560 -7.74 -23.70 25.36
C TYR A 560 -9.04 -24.41 24.95
N TYR A 561 -9.09 -25.72 25.09
CA TYR A 561 -10.27 -26.53 24.82
C TYR A 561 -10.62 -27.43 26.02
N GLU A 562 -10.61 -26.86 27.21
CA GLU A 562 -11.35 -27.43 28.35
C GLU A 562 -11.49 -26.32 29.39
N GLN A 563 -12.58 -25.59 29.31
CA GLN A 563 -13.33 -24.93 30.39
C GLN A 563 -14.10 -23.73 29.79
N LEU A 564 -15.24 -24.05 29.21
CA LEU A 564 -16.49 -23.30 29.33
C LEU A 564 -17.61 -24.08 28.61
#